data_81971670daf201cac08f1c8e26a6f498
#
_entry.id   81971670daf201cac08f1c8e26a6f498
#
_cell.length_a   1.000
_cell.length_b   1.000
_cell.length_c   1.000
_cell.angle_alpha   90.00
_cell.angle_beta   90.00
_cell.angle_gamma   90.00
#
_symmetry.space_group_name_H-M   'P 1'
#
loop_
_entity.id
_entity.type
_entity.pdbx_description
1 polymer ?
#
loop_
_entity_poly.entity_id
_entity_poly.type
_entity_poly.pdbx_seq_one_letter_code
_entity_poly.pdbx_strand_id
1 'polypeptide(L)'
;MNDYDAVVIGAGNAGLTAAATLQRAGIRTLLVERHNVPGGCATSFRRGRFEFEVALHQLSGLGVEGQAFSLRALFEGLGVADELEFVQEHDLYRAVVPGVVDVTLPADWSGAADALEAAFPGNRSRVERFFQLIRDVTFWQIAAMRGLPAEQIDPVLFQQGLRSLKDVLDDHFDDEGLKCALGTYWCYVGQPPSRLRFQDLALTLFAYLEFKPWHVRGGSQAMSTAILGSFLKAGGEARFNTAVERILTRRGKVVGVRLDDGQEVSAGDVVSNASLPLTYGMLDAGTVPAAVRDDLATRRIGVSGFVLHMGLDATPAELGFTTSTTFVNVDTDDDRTFASMRSLEPARGICVSSYDIAPIGFAPTGATHVSLMTLQYADAWDKVAPADYARTKFAYAETLLDLVEHIAPGIRDAIEEVDVATPLTMARYLGHPGGAIYGYDQDATESWLFRNSERQTHVPGLHLAGSWAGIGGFQPTLEAGTRVARRLLRSKAA
;
A
#
# COMPACT_ATOMS: atom_id res chain seq x y z
N MET A 1 34.94 -14.46 11.32
CA MET A 1 33.95 -13.43 11.77
C MET A 1 33.15 -13.11 10.54
N ASN A 2 31.82 -13.00 10.64
CA ASN A 2 31.02 -12.60 9.48
C ASN A 2 31.29 -11.14 9.12
N ASP A 3 31.13 -10.78 7.83
CA ASP A 3 31.28 -9.40 7.36
C ASP A 3 30.24 -8.50 8.03
N TYR A 4 28.99 -9.01 8.12
CA TYR A 4 27.86 -8.36 8.81
C TYR A 4 27.16 -9.36 9.73
N ASP A 5 26.39 -8.85 10.68
CA ASP A 5 25.52 -9.68 11.53
C ASP A 5 24.20 -9.96 10.83
N ALA A 6 23.72 -9.00 10.01
CA ALA A 6 22.51 -9.13 9.19
C ALA A 6 22.68 -8.48 7.82
N VAL A 7 22.04 -9.05 6.79
CA VAL A 7 21.83 -8.43 5.48
C VAL A 7 20.34 -8.21 5.27
N VAL A 8 19.96 -7.01 4.82
CA VAL A 8 18.58 -6.67 4.46
C VAL A 8 18.47 -6.55 2.94
N ILE A 9 17.58 -7.30 2.33
CA ILE A 9 17.33 -7.34 0.89
C ILE A 9 16.15 -6.45 0.54
N GLY A 10 16.39 -5.39 -0.23
CA GLY A 10 15.40 -4.44 -0.71
C GLY A 10 15.17 -3.26 0.25
N ALA A 11 15.33 -2.03 -0.26
CA ALA A 11 15.14 -0.78 0.46
C ALA A 11 13.72 -0.20 0.33
N GLY A 12 12.68 -1.03 0.22
CA GLY A 12 11.30 -0.62 0.39
C GLY A 12 10.98 -0.38 1.88
N ASN A 13 9.75 0.06 2.19
CA ASN A 13 9.32 0.44 3.54
C ASN A 13 9.78 -0.53 4.65
N ALA A 14 9.50 -1.83 4.50
CA ALA A 14 9.85 -2.80 5.53
C ALA A 14 11.35 -3.07 5.61
N GLY A 15 12.06 -3.05 4.48
CA GLY A 15 13.51 -3.18 4.48
C GLY A 15 14.21 -2.01 5.16
N LEU A 16 13.81 -0.79 4.84
CA LEU A 16 14.34 0.44 5.44
C LEU A 16 14.14 0.46 6.96
N THR A 17 12.92 0.19 7.43
CA THR A 17 12.62 0.21 8.87
C THR A 17 13.28 -0.96 9.61
N ALA A 18 13.43 -2.13 8.95
CA ALA A 18 14.19 -3.25 9.52
C ALA A 18 15.68 -2.92 9.67
N ALA A 19 16.31 -2.41 8.59
CA ALA A 19 17.71 -2.05 8.58
C ALA A 19 18.03 -0.97 9.64
N ALA A 20 17.24 0.11 9.67
CA ALA A 20 17.42 1.18 10.65
C ALA A 20 17.23 0.68 12.09
N THR A 21 16.22 -0.15 12.35
CA THR A 21 15.98 -0.73 13.69
C THR A 21 17.12 -1.63 14.13
N LEU A 22 17.63 -2.51 13.26
CA LEU A 22 18.74 -3.42 13.57
C LEU A 22 20.02 -2.64 13.82
N GLN A 23 20.39 -1.72 12.93
CA GLN A 23 21.63 -0.97 13.04
C GLN A 23 21.65 -0.08 14.30
N ARG A 24 20.56 0.60 14.61
CA ARG A 24 20.43 1.43 15.83
C ARG A 24 20.51 0.60 17.11
N ALA A 25 20.19 -0.69 17.04
CA ALA A 25 20.37 -1.65 18.14
C ALA A 25 21.76 -2.30 18.20
N GLY A 26 22.73 -1.84 17.39
CA GLY A 26 24.11 -2.33 17.39
C GLY A 26 24.36 -3.59 16.54
N ILE A 27 23.40 -4.02 15.72
CA ILE A 27 23.57 -5.12 14.77
C ILE A 27 24.21 -4.56 13.49
N ARG A 28 25.44 -5.00 13.15
CA ARG A 28 26.12 -4.56 11.91
C ARG A 28 25.32 -5.03 10.70
N THR A 29 24.68 -4.09 10.02
CA THR A 29 23.70 -4.37 8.98
C THR A 29 24.15 -3.82 7.63
N LEU A 30 24.08 -4.65 6.58
CA LEU A 30 24.18 -4.24 5.18
C LEU A 30 22.77 -4.19 4.59
N LEU A 31 22.40 -3.07 3.97
CA LEU A 31 21.19 -2.92 3.15
C LEU A 31 21.58 -3.01 1.67
N VAL A 32 20.94 -3.91 0.92
CA VAL A 32 21.18 -4.08 -0.52
C VAL A 32 19.91 -3.76 -1.30
N GLU A 33 20.03 -2.85 -2.26
CA GLU A 33 18.92 -2.41 -3.12
C GLU A 33 19.36 -2.45 -4.60
N ARG A 34 18.53 -3.09 -5.43
CA ARG A 34 18.82 -3.20 -6.87
C ARG A 34 18.58 -1.91 -7.65
N HIS A 35 17.69 -1.03 -7.13
CA HIS A 35 17.41 0.28 -7.71
C HIS A 35 18.44 1.32 -7.26
N ASN A 36 18.46 2.48 -7.92
CA ASN A 36 19.38 3.58 -7.59
C ASN A 36 18.88 4.49 -6.45
N VAL A 37 17.63 4.32 -6.00
CA VAL A 37 17.02 5.10 -4.91
C VAL A 37 16.29 4.19 -3.92
N PRO A 38 16.19 4.59 -2.63
CA PRO A 38 15.39 3.86 -1.66
C PRO A 38 13.88 4.09 -1.87
N GLY A 39 13.06 3.23 -1.30
CA GLY A 39 11.62 3.43 -1.15
C GLY A 39 10.77 2.33 -1.76
N GLY A 40 11.19 1.70 -2.85
CA GLY A 40 10.32 0.78 -3.58
C GLY A 40 9.10 1.51 -4.14
N CYS A 41 7.87 1.22 -3.62
CA CYS A 41 6.67 2.01 -3.95
C CYS A 41 6.67 3.40 -3.28
N ALA A 42 7.43 3.59 -2.20
CA ALA A 42 7.53 4.84 -1.46
C ALA A 42 8.64 5.73 -2.06
N THR A 43 8.45 6.16 -3.29
CA THR A 43 9.42 6.92 -4.08
C THR A 43 8.74 7.96 -4.97
N SER A 44 9.52 8.87 -5.52
CA SER A 44 9.09 9.87 -6.50
C SER A 44 10.00 9.87 -7.72
N PHE A 45 9.56 10.54 -8.78
CA PHE A 45 10.35 10.79 -9.97
C PHE A 45 10.01 12.16 -10.58
N ARG A 46 10.90 12.70 -11.43
CA ARG A 46 10.71 14.03 -12.03
C ARG A 46 10.53 13.97 -13.55
N ARG A 47 9.63 14.84 -14.05
CA ARG A 47 9.51 15.22 -15.47
C ARG A 47 9.29 16.71 -15.56
N GLY A 48 9.99 17.37 -16.50
CA GLY A 48 9.91 18.81 -16.63
C GLY A 48 10.14 19.52 -15.29
N ARG A 49 9.20 20.37 -14.92
CA ARG A 49 9.21 21.13 -13.66
C ARG A 49 8.45 20.46 -12.51
N PHE A 50 7.88 19.25 -12.75
CA PHE A 50 7.08 18.51 -11.77
C PHE A 50 7.87 17.35 -11.15
N GLU A 51 7.56 17.05 -9.91
CA GLU A 51 7.87 15.78 -9.26
C GLU A 51 6.57 14.99 -9.06
N PHE A 52 6.62 13.67 -9.18
CA PHE A 52 5.45 12.80 -9.15
C PHE A 52 5.57 11.80 -8.00
N GLU A 53 4.53 11.74 -7.16
CA GLU A 53 4.37 10.69 -6.17
C GLU A 53 3.96 9.38 -6.87
N VAL A 54 4.65 8.28 -6.54
CA VAL A 54 4.40 7.00 -7.23
C VAL A 54 3.16 6.29 -6.70
N ALA A 55 2.96 6.26 -5.38
CA ALA A 55 1.93 5.39 -4.81
C ALA A 55 1.27 5.89 -3.52
N LEU A 56 1.83 6.87 -2.80
CA LEU A 56 1.24 7.32 -1.54
C LEU A 56 0.10 8.31 -1.80
N HIS A 57 -1.14 7.85 -1.68
CA HIS A 57 -2.30 8.71 -1.79
C HIS A 57 -2.67 9.32 -0.44
N GLN A 58 -2.70 8.50 0.60
CA GLN A 58 -3.04 8.87 1.97
C GLN A 58 -2.23 8.02 2.94
N LEU A 59 -1.62 8.63 3.95
CA LEU A 59 -0.91 7.94 5.02
C LEU A 59 -1.79 7.89 6.27
N SER A 60 -2.05 6.69 6.79
CA SER A 60 -2.71 6.48 8.08
C SER A 60 -1.70 6.23 9.21
N GLY A 61 -2.18 6.14 10.43
CA GLY A 61 -1.38 5.66 11.57
C GLY A 61 -0.51 6.69 12.28
N LEU A 62 -0.60 7.98 11.89
CA LEU A 62 0.12 9.05 12.60
C LEU A 62 -0.58 9.47 13.91
N GLY A 63 -1.91 9.37 13.96
CA GLY A 63 -2.71 9.89 15.05
C GLY A 63 -2.98 11.39 14.92
N VAL A 64 -3.81 11.92 15.82
CA VAL A 64 -4.11 13.36 15.89
C VAL A 64 -3.01 14.10 16.64
N GLU A 65 -2.98 15.42 16.51
CA GLU A 65 -2.05 16.26 17.25
C GLU A 65 -2.18 16.03 18.77
N GLY A 66 -1.05 15.80 19.45
CA GLY A 66 -1.02 15.47 20.87
C GLY A 66 -1.33 14.01 21.23
N GLN A 67 -1.75 13.17 20.27
CA GLN A 67 -1.99 11.73 20.47
C GLN A 67 -1.23 10.93 19.40
N ALA A 68 0.07 10.73 19.63
CA ALA A 68 0.91 9.92 18.74
C ALA A 68 0.35 8.51 18.60
N PHE A 69 0.23 8.02 17.36
CA PHE A 69 -0.12 6.65 17.10
C PHE A 69 1.10 5.87 16.54
N SER A 70 0.89 4.66 16.05
CA SER A 70 1.97 3.69 15.77
C SER A 70 3.08 4.21 14.85
N LEU A 71 2.75 4.95 13.78
CA LEU A 71 3.76 5.49 12.88
C LEU A 71 4.54 6.66 13.47
N ARG A 72 3.88 7.56 14.24
CA ARG A 72 4.62 8.62 14.95
C ARG A 72 5.65 8.03 15.90
N ALA A 73 5.22 7.07 16.73
CA ALA A 73 6.11 6.36 17.64
C ALA A 73 7.22 5.58 16.90
N LEU A 74 6.94 5.07 15.71
CA LEU A 74 7.94 4.42 14.86
C LEU A 74 8.99 5.44 14.38
N PHE A 75 8.56 6.58 13.84
CA PHE A 75 9.46 7.63 13.36
C PHE A 75 10.29 8.26 14.47
N GLU A 76 9.69 8.48 15.66
CA GLU A 76 10.40 8.89 16.88
C GLU A 76 11.45 7.85 17.27
N GLY A 77 11.07 6.57 17.30
CA GLY A 77 11.97 5.46 17.62
C GLY A 77 13.13 5.31 16.63
N LEU A 78 12.94 5.69 15.37
CA LEU A 78 13.98 5.75 14.35
C LEU A 78 14.76 7.07 14.37
N GLY A 79 14.32 8.07 15.14
CA GLY A 79 14.96 9.39 15.24
C GLY A 79 14.81 10.23 13.97
N VAL A 80 13.69 10.08 13.25
CA VAL A 80 13.40 10.81 12.01
C VAL A 80 12.14 11.67 12.09
N ALA A 81 11.44 11.68 13.23
CA ALA A 81 10.20 12.42 13.38
C ALA A 81 10.34 13.91 13.08
N ASP A 82 11.44 14.53 13.52
CA ASP A 82 11.73 15.96 13.31
C ASP A 82 12.22 16.28 11.88
N GLU A 83 12.54 15.26 11.08
CA GLU A 83 12.95 15.41 9.68
C GLU A 83 11.75 15.34 8.72
N LEU A 84 10.53 15.00 9.22
CA LEU A 84 9.34 14.79 8.44
C LEU A 84 8.25 15.81 8.81
N GLU A 85 7.73 16.47 7.80
CA GLU A 85 6.57 17.35 7.92
C GLU A 85 5.34 16.65 7.36
N PHE A 86 4.29 16.54 8.19
CA PHE A 86 3.04 15.90 7.82
C PHE A 86 1.95 16.94 7.62
N VAL A 87 1.19 16.82 6.54
CA VAL A 87 0.05 17.68 6.21
C VAL A 87 -1.22 16.87 6.35
N GLN A 88 -2.11 17.27 7.27
CA GLN A 88 -3.38 16.56 7.48
C GLN A 88 -4.35 16.86 6.33
N GLU A 89 -4.99 15.81 5.84
CA GLU A 89 -6.15 15.92 4.97
C GLU A 89 -7.42 15.98 5.84
N HIS A 90 -8.31 16.93 5.53
CA HIS A 90 -9.53 17.13 6.31
C HIS A 90 -10.68 16.25 5.83
N ASP A 91 -10.67 15.90 4.56
CA ASP A 91 -11.63 14.99 3.95
C ASP A 91 -11.05 13.58 3.86
N LEU A 92 -11.91 12.60 4.05
CA LEU A 92 -11.59 11.19 3.85
C LEU A 92 -11.46 10.92 2.35
N TYR A 93 -12.50 11.24 1.61
CA TYR A 93 -12.57 11.20 0.15
C TYR A 93 -13.88 11.83 -0.36
N ARG A 94 -13.94 12.11 -1.67
CA ARG A 94 -15.18 12.33 -2.41
C ARG A 94 -15.50 11.08 -3.23
N ALA A 95 -16.72 10.56 -3.12
CA ALA A 95 -17.21 9.45 -3.93
C ALA A 95 -18.18 9.98 -4.99
N VAL A 96 -17.93 9.66 -6.26
CA VAL A 96 -18.71 10.13 -7.40
C VAL A 96 -19.12 8.97 -8.29
N VAL A 97 -20.42 8.83 -8.51
CA VAL A 97 -21.02 8.04 -9.59
C VAL A 97 -21.96 8.98 -10.33
N PRO A 98 -21.66 9.41 -11.56
CA PRO A 98 -22.39 10.46 -12.24
C PRO A 98 -23.90 10.23 -12.25
N GLY A 99 -24.67 11.20 -11.73
CA GLY A 99 -26.13 11.11 -11.63
C GLY A 99 -26.68 10.20 -10.52
N VAL A 100 -25.82 9.56 -9.72
CA VAL A 100 -26.23 8.64 -8.63
C VAL A 100 -25.65 9.08 -7.29
N VAL A 101 -24.33 9.30 -7.20
CA VAL A 101 -23.59 9.65 -5.98
C VAL A 101 -22.67 10.82 -6.26
N ASP A 102 -22.70 11.80 -5.38
CA ASP A 102 -21.66 12.83 -5.26
C ASP A 102 -21.61 13.29 -3.81
N VAL A 103 -20.74 12.70 -3.02
CA VAL A 103 -20.62 12.98 -1.59
C VAL A 103 -19.16 13.06 -1.17
N THR A 104 -18.81 14.12 -0.44
CA THR A 104 -17.52 14.26 0.23
C THR A 104 -17.68 13.87 1.69
N LEU A 105 -16.90 12.92 2.15
CA LEU A 105 -16.88 12.48 3.54
C LEU A 105 -15.73 13.18 4.28
N PRO A 106 -16.02 13.98 5.32
CA PRO A 106 -14.99 14.46 6.24
C PRO A 106 -14.27 13.30 6.94
N ALA A 107 -12.99 13.53 7.29
CA ALA A 107 -12.17 12.52 7.98
C ALA A 107 -12.47 12.45 9.49
N ASP A 108 -13.75 12.48 9.86
CA ASP A 108 -14.21 12.27 11.22
C ASP A 108 -15.59 11.58 11.24
N TRP A 109 -15.86 10.85 12.32
CA TRP A 109 -17.04 10.00 12.44
C TRP A 109 -18.38 10.77 12.35
N SER A 110 -18.47 11.94 13.00
CA SER A 110 -19.68 12.73 13.02
C SER A 110 -19.91 13.42 11.69
N GLY A 111 -18.87 14.09 11.17
CA GLY A 111 -18.94 14.79 9.89
C GLY A 111 -19.25 13.84 8.73
N ALA A 112 -18.66 12.65 8.71
CA ALA A 112 -18.98 11.63 7.73
C ALA A 112 -20.45 11.17 7.82
N ALA A 113 -20.98 10.98 9.05
CA ALA A 113 -22.38 10.63 9.23
C ALA A 113 -23.33 11.77 8.83
N ASP A 114 -22.95 13.04 9.09
CA ASP A 114 -23.72 14.21 8.67
C ASP A 114 -23.75 14.33 7.13
N ALA A 115 -22.63 14.15 6.48
CA ALA A 115 -22.53 14.19 5.02
C ALA A 115 -23.36 13.08 4.35
N LEU A 116 -23.30 11.87 4.90
CA LEU A 116 -24.11 10.74 4.41
C LEU A 116 -25.61 10.97 4.62
N GLU A 117 -26.03 11.53 5.78
CA GLU A 117 -27.43 11.88 5.99
C GLU A 117 -27.91 12.97 5.03
N ALA A 118 -27.06 13.97 4.74
CA ALA A 118 -27.40 15.03 3.79
C ALA A 118 -27.57 14.49 2.36
N ALA A 119 -26.71 13.54 1.94
CA ALA A 119 -26.78 12.93 0.62
C ALA A 119 -27.88 11.85 0.51
N PHE A 120 -28.14 11.11 1.59
CA PHE A 120 -29.08 9.97 1.66
C PHE A 120 -30.01 10.11 2.88
N PRO A 121 -31.02 11.02 2.85
CA PRO A 121 -31.82 11.35 4.01
C PRO A 121 -32.53 10.16 4.66
N GLY A 122 -32.61 10.15 5.99
CA GLY A 122 -33.22 9.08 6.78
C GLY A 122 -32.35 7.91 7.13
N ASN A 123 -31.04 7.97 6.80
CA ASN A 123 -30.09 6.91 7.08
C ASN A 123 -29.19 7.14 8.31
N ARG A 124 -29.28 8.30 8.97
CA ARG A 124 -28.40 8.69 10.10
C ARG A 124 -28.21 7.57 11.12
N SER A 125 -29.32 7.03 11.65
CA SER A 125 -29.25 5.99 12.68
C SER A 125 -28.64 4.67 12.17
N ARG A 126 -28.82 4.37 10.88
CA ARG A 126 -28.23 3.18 10.25
C ARG A 126 -26.71 3.37 10.08
N VAL A 127 -26.29 4.55 9.62
CA VAL A 127 -24.86 4.92 9.49
C VAL A 127 -24.15 4.88 10.83
N GLU A 128 -24.74 5.45 11.89
CA GLU A 128 -24.14 5.43 13.23
C GLU A 128 -23.99 4.01 13.78
N ARG A 129 -24.97 3.12 13.56
CA ARG A 129 -24.85 1.69 13.92
C ARG A 129 -23.77 0.98 13.11
N PHE A 130 -23.66 1.27 11.82
CA PHE A 130 -22.61 0.71 10.97
C PHE A 130 -21.23 1.20 11.42
N PHE A 131 -21.07 2.48 11.76
CA PHE A 131 -19.83 3.02 12.29
C PHE A 131 -19.47 2.42 13.66
N GLN A 132 -20.47 2.16 14.51
CA GLN A 132 -20.21 1.45 15.76
C GLN A 132 -19.75 0.00 15.51
N LEU A 133 -20.35 -0.69 14.56
CA LEU A 133 -19.93 -2.04 14.17
C LEU A 133 -18.48 -2.05 13.64
N ILE A 134 -18.08 -1.05 12.84
CA ILE A 134 -16.68 -0.89 12.39
C ILE A 134 -15.74 -0.77 13.60
N ARG A 135 -16.06 0.06 14.59
CA ARG A 135 -15.25 0.23 15.80
C ARG A 135 -15.12 -1.08 16.59
N ASP A 136 -16.22 -1.78 16.80
CA ASP A 136 -16.26 -3.01 17.58
C ASP A 136 -15.44 -4.12 16.89
N VAL A 137 -15.67 -4.36 15.60
CA VAL A 137 -14.93 -5.36 14.84
C VAL A 137 -13.45 -5.03 14.80
N THR A 138 -13.08 -3.76 14.57
CA THR A 138 -11.66 -3.35 14.51
C THR A 138 -10.98 -3.46 15.86
N PHE A 139 -11.65 -3.08 16.96
CA PHE A 139 -11.10 -3.23 18.30
C PHE A 139 -10.72 -4.68 18.59
N TRP A 140 -11.63 -5.62 18.33
CA TRP A 140 -11.40 -7.03 18.60
C TRP A 140 -10.41 -7.66 17.61
N GLN A 141 -10.37 -7.19 16.36
CA GLN A 141 -9.34 -7.59 15.39
C GLN A 141 -7.94 -7.19 15.86
N ILE A 142 -7.76 -5.95 16.33
CA ILE A 142 -6.48 -5.48 16.88
C ILE A 142 -6.11 -6.27 18.13
N ALA A 143 -7.06 -6.58 19.02
CA ALA A 143 -6.82 -7.39 20.20
C ALA A 143 -6.34 -8.80 19.84
N ALA A 144 -6.98 -9.42 18.84
CA ALA A 144 -6.57 -10.73 18.30
C ALA A 144 -5.15 -10.69 17.70
N MET A 145 -4.85 -9.65 16.92
CA MET A 145 -3.50 -9.45 16.34
C MET A 145 -2.42 -9.27 17.42
N ARG A 146 -2.77 -8.70 18.57
CA ARG A 146 -1.90 -8.56 19.73
C ARG A 146 -1.77 -9.84 20.56
N GLY A 147 -2.49 -10.91 20.18
CA GLY A 147 -2.40 -12.25 20.81
C GLY A 147 -3.37 -12.47 21.94
N LEU A 148 -4.48 -11.70 22.02
CA LEU A 148 -5.55 -12.02 22.95
C LEU A 148 -6.12 -13.41 22.60
N PRO A 149 -6.31 -14.33 23.59
CA PRO A 149 -6.89 -15.65 23.35
C PRO A 149 -8.27 -15.58 22.73
N ALA A 150 -8.57 -16.49 21.80
CA ALA A 150 -9.82 -16.47 21.03
C ALA A 150 -11.09 -16.51 21.90
N GLU A 151 -11.03 -17.18 23.04
CA GLU A 151 -12.12 -17.26 24.03
C GLU A 151 -12.40 -15.95 24.76
N GLN A 152 -11.51 -14.96 24.66
CA GLN A 152 -11.66 -13.62 25.23
C GLN A 152 -12.06 -12.58 24.20
N ILE A 153 -12.16 -12.97 22.93
CA ILE A 153 -12.56 -12.10 21.82
C ILE A 153 -14.07 -12.13 21.70
N ASP A 154 -14.67 -10.94 21.59
CA ASP A 154 -16.11 -10.84 21.38
C ASP A 154 -16.54 -11.57 20.09
N PRO A 155 -17.61 -12.35 20.12
CA PRO A 155 -18.15 -13.04 18.95
C PRO A 155 -18.42 -12.15 17.73
N VAL A 156 -18.61 -10.84 17.91
CA VAL A 156 -18.87 -9.89 16.81
C VAL A 156 -17.77 -9.96 15.73
N LEU A 157 -16.50 -10.13 16.12
CA LEU A 157 -15.41 -10.29 15.16
C LEU A 157 -15.61 -11.48 14.22
N PHE A 158 -16.04 -12.62 14.77
CA PHE A 158 -16.23 -13.84 13.98
C PHE A 158 -17.57 -13.86 13.25
N GLN A 159 -18.62 -13.29 13.85
CA GLN A 159 -19.97 -13.26 13.29
C GLN A 159 -20.14 -12.25 12.17
N GLN A 160 -19.47 -11.09 12.27
CA GLN A 160 -19.57 -10.00 11.30
C GLN A 160 -18.28 -9.81 10.51
N GLY A 161 -17.12 -9.81 11.16
CA GLY A 161 -15.84 -9.48 10.53
C GLY A 161 -15.44 -10.43 9.40
N LEU A 162 -15.83 -11.70 9.46
CA LEU A 162 -15.52 -12.72 8.45
C LEU A 162 -16.51 -12.78 7.29
N ARG A 163 -17.65 -12.08 7.39
CA ARG A 163 -18.65 -11.97 6.31
C ARG A 163 -18.11 -11.13 5.15
N SER A 164 -18.73 -11.25 3.98
CA SER A 164 -18.43 -10.32 2.90
C SER A 164 -18.87 -8.89 3.28
N LEU A 165 -18.13 -7.90 2.81
CA LEU A 165 -18.53 -6.49 2.98
C LEU A 165 -19.92 -6.25 2.40
N LYS A 166 -20.21 -6.85 1.23
CA LYS A 166 -21.51 -6.73 0.57
C LYS A 166 -22.65 -7.18 1.49
N ASP A 167 -22.54 -8.38 2.09
CA ASP A 167 -23.61 -8.91 2.98
C ASP A 167 -23.84 -8.00 4.19
N VAL A 168 -22.76 -7.42 4.76
CA VAL A 168 -22.89 -6.51 5.90
C VAL A 168 -23.49 -5.18 5.49
N LEU A 169 -23.13 -4.65 4.32
CA LEU A 169 -23.76 -3.43 3.78
C LEU A 169 -25.26 -3.66 3.46
N ASP A 170 -25.61 -4.81 2.87
CA ASP A 170 -26.99 -5.17 2.55
C ASP A 170 -27.88 -5.31 3.80
N ASP A 171 -27.33 -5.79 4.92
CA ASP A 171 -28.05 -5.85 6.20
C ASP A 171 -28.34 -4.46 6.80
N HIS A 172 -27.55 -3.45 6.46
CA HIS A 172 -27.67 -2.11 7.04
C HIS A 172 -28.38 -1.11 6.15
N PHE A 173 -28.25 -1.24 4.82
CA PHE A 173 -28.67 -0.22 3.87
C PHE A 173 -29.40 -0.81 2.66
N ASP A 174 -30.44 -0.09 2.21
CA ASP A 174 -31.21 -0.44 1.00
C ASP A 174 -30.71 0.34 -0.23
N ASP A 175 -30.08 1.51 -0.04
CA ASP A 175 -29.63 2.42 -1.10
C ASP A 175 -28.25 2.00 -1.65
N GLU A 176 -28.20 1.68 -2.95
CA GLU A 176 -26.95 1.24 -3.61
C GLU A 176 -25.90 2.36 -3.70
N GLY A 177 -26.32 3.63 -3.82
CA GLY A 177 -25.42 4.77 -3.81
C GLY A 177 -24.73 4.94 -2.45
N LEU A 178 -25.50 4.79 -1.37
CA LEU A 178 -24.95 4.83 0.00
C LEU A 178 -23.98 3.68 0.25
N LYS A 179 -24.31 2.46 -0.20
CA LYS A 179 -23.42 1.30 -0.09
C LYS A 179 -22.11 1.53 -0.87
N CYS A 180 -22.20 2.04 -2.11
CA CYS A 180 -21.07 2.39 -2.94
C CYS A 180 -20.20 3.46 -2.25
N ALA A 181 -20.81 4.53 -1.72
CA ALA A 181 -20.07 5.58 -1.01
C ALA A 181 -19.30 5.04 0.19
N LEU A 182 -19.89 4.15 1.01
CA LEU A 182 -19.25 3.54 2.18
C LEU A 182 -18.21 2.47 1.83
N GLY A 183 -18.44 1.75 0.73
CA GLY A 183 -17.61 0.63 0.31
C GLY A 183 -16.38 1.03 -0.50
N THR A 184 -16.27 2.25 -1.02
CA THR A 184 -15.32 2.64 -2.08
C THR A 184 -13.86 2.34 -1.77
N TYR A 185 -13.43 2.28 -0.50
CA TYR A 185 -12.08 1.86 -0.12
C TYR A 185 -11.75 0.38 -0.39
N TRP A 186 -12.68 -0.40 -0.94
CA TRP A 186 -12.37 -1.77 -1.36
C TRP A 186 -11.18 -1.82 -2.34
N CYS A 187 -11.00 -0.77 -3.15
CA CYS A 187 -9.87 -0.66 -4.07
C CYS A 187 -8.51 -0.58 -3.35
N TYR A 188 -8.44 -0.09 -2.10
CA TYR A 188 -7.21 -0.09 -1.29
C TYR A 188 -6.80 -1.49 -0.81
N VAL A 189 -7.71 -2.46 -0.88
CA VAL A 189 -7.44 -3.88 -0.59
C VAL A 189 -7.35 -4.71 -1.87
N GLY A 190 -8.05 -4.26 -2.94
CA GLY A 190 -8.01 -4.88 -4.26
C GLY A 190 -9.03 -6.01 -4.45
N GLN A 191 -10.09 -6.08 -3.62
CA GLN A 191 -11.17 -7.04 -3.74
C GLN A 191 -12.52 -6.35 -3.64
N PRO A 192 -13.51 -6.68 -4.51
CA PRO A 192 -14.82 -6.05 -4.49
C PRO A 192 -15.60 -6.43 -3.22
N PRO A 193 -16.63 -5.65 -2.83
CA PRO A 193 -17.42 -5.90 -1.62
C PRO A 193 -17.96 -7.32 -1.48
N SER A 194 -18.28 -7.99 -2.58
CA SER A 194 -18.74 -9.39 -2.59
C SER A 194 -17.69 -10.41 -2.14
N ARG A 195 -16.40 -10.06 -2.21
CA ARG A 195 -15.25 -10.94 -1.89
C ARG A 195 -14.40 -10.42 -0.74
N LEU A 196 -14.45 -9.11 -0.49
CA LEU A 196 -13.76 -8.47 0.60
C LEU A 196 -14.41 -8.83 1.92
N ARG A 197 -13.63 -9.18 2.94
CA ARG A 197 -14.17 -9.35 4.29
C ARG A 197 -14.46 -8.00 4.91
N PHE A 198 -15.54 -7.94 5.67
CA PHE A 198 -15.94 -6.73 6.36
C PHE A 198 -14.83 -6.19 7.29
N GLN A 199 -14.13 -7.06 8.01
CA GLN A 199 -13.05 -6.65 8.92
C GLN A 199 -11.91 -5.90 8.22
N ASP A 200 -11.64 -6.20 6.94
CA ASP A 200 -10.54 -5.57 6.21
C ASP A 200 -10.91 -4.13 5.80
N LEU A 201 -12.16 -3.90 5.37
CA LEU A 201 -12.69 -2.55 5.20
C LEU A 201 -12.82 -1.82 6.54
N ALA A 202 -13.34 -2.49 7.58
CA ALA A 202 -13.53 -1.91 8.90
C ALA A 202 -12.21 -1.36 9.45
N LEU A 203 -11.13 -2.14 9.36
CA LEU A 203 -9.79 -1.69 9.76
C LEU A 203 -9.32 -0.48 8.94
N THR A 204 -9.57 -0.47 7.63
CA THR A 204 -9.18 0.63 6.73
C THR A 204 -9.95 1.91 7.06
N LEU A 205 -11.26 1.86 7.13
CA LEU A 205 -12.09 3.03 7.49
C LEU A 205 -11.78 3.54 8.89
N PHE A 206 -11.61 2.64 9.86
CA PHE A 206 -11.23 3.00 11.23
C PHE A 206 -9.88 3.72 11.23
N ALA A 207 -8.90 3.22 10.50
CA ALA A 207 -7.56 3.82 10.47
C ALA A 207 -7.59 5.28 10.00
N TYR A 208 -8.40 5.60 9.00
CA TYR A 208 -8.50 6.96 8.46
C TYR A 208 -9.46 7.86 9.25
N LEU A 209 -10.59 7.35 9.72
CA LEU A 209 -11.54 8.16 10.50
C LEU A 209 -11.00 8.45 11.91
N GLU A 210 -10.32 7.50 12.55
CA GLU A 210 -9.79 7.67 13.90
C GLU A 210 -8.45 8.40 13.91
N PHE A 211 -7.50 8.01 13.01
CA PHE A 211 -6.13 8.52 13.01
C PHE A 211 -5.85 9.53 11.91
N LYS A 212 -6.86 9.89 11.12
CA LYS A 212 -6.85 10.84 10.03
C LYS A 212 -5.96 10.43 8.84
N PRO A 213 -6.30 10.85 7.62
CA PRO A 213 -5.41 10.78 6.48
C PRO A 213 -4.40 11.93 6.50
N TRP A 214 -3.18 11.64 6.05
CA TRP A 214 -2.07 12.58 6.03
C TRP A 214 -1.30 12.47 4.72
N HIS A 215 -0.76 13.60 4.26
CA HIS A 215 0.34 13.64 3.30
C HIS A 215 1.68 13.87 4.02
N VAL A 216 2.77 13.61 3.31
CA VAL A 216 4.14 13.91 3.73
C VAL A 216 4.69 14.98 2.79
N ARG A 217 5.17 16.11 3.33
CA ARG A 217 5.84 17.11 2.49
C ARG A 217 7.13 16.53 1.90
N GLY A 218 7.32 16.69 0.60
CA GLY A 218 8.36 15.98 -0.16
C GLY A 218 8.00 14.53 -0.49
N GLY A 219 6.72 14.15 -0.32
CA GLY A 219 6.16 12.86 -0.69
C GLY A 219 6.73 11.68 0.09
N SER A 220 6.43 10.49 -0.38
CA SER A 220 6.94 9.26 0.25
C SER A 220 8.46 9.10 0.12
N GLN A 221 9.09 9.74 -0.89
CA GLN A 221 10.54 9.74 -1.05
C GLN A 221 11.25 10.43 0.12
N ALA A 222 10.68 11.54 0.65
CA ALA A 222 11.24 12.21 1.83
C ALA A 222 11.26 11.27 3.04
N MET A 223 10.19 10.53 3.26
CA MET A 223 10.09 9.52 4.32
C MET A 223 11.14 8.41 4.13
N SER A 224 11.25 7.85 2.93
CA SER A 224 12.22 6.81 2.61
C SER A 224 13.67 7.29 2.81
N THR A 225 13.95 8.54 2.40
CA THR A 225 15.26 9.17 2.53
C THR A 225 15.62 9.44 4.01
N ALA A 226 14.67 9.92 4.81
CA ALA A 226 14.88 10.15 6.24
C ALA A 226 15.21 8.83 6.98
N ILE A 227 14.48 7.74 6.70
CA ILE A 227 14.74 6.43 7.32
C ILE A 227 16.11 5.90 6.91
N LEU A 228 16.46 6.00 5.61
CA LEU A 228 17.81 5.66 5.14
C LEU A 228 18.88 6.51 5.84
N GLY A 229 18.64 7.82 5.95
CA GLY A 229 19.54 8.73 6.68
C GLY A 229 19.79 8.31 8.11
N SER A 230 18.75 7.91 8.83
CA SER A 230 18.88 7.35 10.21
C SER A 230 19.72 6.08 10.23
N PHE A 231 19.51 5.18 9.28
CA PHE A 231 20.30 3.95 9.13
C PHE A 231 21.80 4.25 8.93
N LEU A 232 22.11 5.15 8.00
CA LEU A 232 23.50 5.54 7.68
C LEU A 232 24.15 6.30 8.84
N LYS A 233 23.45 7.25 9.48
CA LYS A 233 23.92 7.97 10.67
C LYS A 233 24.27 7.02 11.83
N ALA A 234 23.59 5.88 11.92
CA ALA A 234 23.89 4.85 12.92
C ALA A 234 25.08 3.94 12.51
N GLY A 235 25.75 4.21 11.40
CA GLY A 235 26.89 3.43 10.89
C GLY A 235 26.53 2.24 10.02
N GLY A 236 25.30 2.17 9.51
CA GLY A 236 24.87 1.16 8.54
C GLY A 236 25.50 1.38 7.16
N GLU A 237 25.64 0.32 6.38
CA GLU A 237 26.11 0.36 4.98
C GLU A 237 24.96 0.03 4.03
N ALA A 238 24.78 0.85 2.98
CA ALA A 238 23.80 0.62 1.93
C ALA A 238 24.48 0.50 0.57
N ARG A 239 24.08 -0.49 -0.23
CA ARG A 239 24.51 -0.68 -1.61
C ARG A 239 23.32 -0.60 -2.54
N PHE A 240 23.32 0.44 -3.35
CA PHE A 240 22.35 0.66 -4.43
C PHE A 240 22.87 0.17 -5.76
N ASN A 241 21.99 0.04 -6.77
CA ASN A 241 22.33 -0.56 -8.07
C ASN A 241 22.98 -1.94 -7.91
N THR A 242 22.60 -2.68 -6.88
CA THR A 242 23.17 -3.97 -6.50
C THR A 242 22.04 -4.93 -6.17
N ALA A 243 21.97 -6.07 -6.84
CA ALA A 243 20.99 -7.09 -6.55
C ALA A 243 21.58 -8.25 -5.74
N VAL A 244 20.79 -8.82 -4.84
CA VAL A 244 21.09 -10.12 -4.27
C VAL A 244 20.63 -11.19 -5.25
N GLU A 245 21.58 -12.00 -5.74
CA GLU A 245 21.31 -13.10 -6.66
C GLU A 245 20.94 -14.40 -5.91
N ARG A 246 21.65 -14.67 -4.79
CA ARG A 246 21.47 -15.90 -4.00
C ARG A 246 21.50 -15.62 -2.50
N ILE A 247 20.66 -16.34 -1.76
CA ILE A 247 20.76 -16.46 -0.29
C ILE A 247 21.54 -17.75 -0.03
N LEU A 248 22.74 -17.60 0.54
CA LEU A 248 23.65 -18.70 0.79
C LEU A 248 23.26 -19.46 2.06
N THR A 249 23.20 -20.79 1.97
CA THR A 249 22.88 -21.64 3.10
C THR A 249 23.94 -22.72 3.31
N ARG A 250 24.15 -23.10 4.58
CA ARG A 250 24.99 -24.24 4.95
C ARG A 250 24.21 -25.09 5.95
N ARG A 251 24.03 -26.36 5.64
CA ARG A 251 23.22 -27.31 6.45
C ARG A 251 21.81 -26.75 6.74
N GLY A 252 21.19 -26.15 5.74
CA GLY A 252 19.83 -25.56 5.83
C GLY A 252 19.71 -24.24 6.58
N LYS A 253 20.82 -23.65 7.09
CA LYS A 253 20.84 -22.36 7.77
C LYS A 253 21.51 -21.31 6.91
N VAL A 254 21.00 -20.07 6.93
CA VAL A 254 21.59 -18.90 6.26
C VAL A 254 23.01 -18.67 6.75
N VAL A 255 23.94 -18.37 5.81
CA VAL A 255 25.33 -18.00 6.09
C VAL A 255 25.75 -16.72 5.35
N GLY A 256 24.88 -16.12 4.55
CA GLY A 256 25.16 -14.88 3.81
C GLY A 256 24.35 -14.77 2.53
N VAL A 257 24.81 -13.90 1.64
CA VAL A 257 24.24 -13.67 0.31
C VAL A 257 25.33 -13.60 -0.75
N ARG A 258 24.97 -13.85 -2.01
CA ARG A 258 25.79 -13.53 -3.18
C ARG A 258 25.11 -12.41 -3.96
N LEU A 259 25.89 -11.40 -4.29
CA LEU A 259 25.47 -10.26 -5.08
C LEU A 259 25.58 -10.56 -6.58
N ASP A 260 25.00 -9.72 -7.41
CA ASP A 260 24.99 -9.85 -8.87
C ASP A 260 26.35 -9.63 -9.54
N ASP A 261 27.30 -9.00 -8.83
CA ASP A 261 28.71 -8.92 -9.25
C ASP A 261 29.54 -10.16 -8.87
N GLY A 262 28.92 -11.15 -8.25
CA GLY A 262 29.55 -12.40 -7.80
C GLY A 262 30.17 -12.31 -6.39
N GLN A 263 30.20 -11.14 -5.74
CA GLN A 263 30.69 -10.99 -4.39
C GLN A 263 29.82 -11.78 -3.39
N GLU A 264 30.45 -12.58 -2.54
CA GLU A 264 29.78 -13.21 -1.41
C GLU A 264 29.98 -12.36 -0.14
N VAL A 265 28.87 -12.11 0.57
CA VAL A 265 28.83 -11.37 1.82
C VAL A 265 28.33 -12.30 2.91
N SER A 266 29.15 -12.55 3.91
CA SER A 266 28.80 -13.44 5.01
C SER A 266 27.94 -12.72 6.07
N ALA A 267 26.84 -13.38 6.48
CA ALA A 267 25.95 -12.89 7.52
C ALA A 267 25.23 -14.04 8.23
N GLY A 268 24.93 -13.87 9.51
CA GLY A 268 24.18 -14.87 10.27
C GLY A 268 22.67 -14.84 10.02
N ASP A 269 22.15 -13.69 9.63
CA ASP A 269 20.73 -13.44 9.38
C ASP A 269 20.52 -12.66 8.06
N VAL A 270 19.44 -12.98 7.36
CA VAL A 270 18.97 -12.26 6.18
C VAL A 270 17.51 -11.84 6.40
N VAL A 271 17.22 -10.55 6.29
CA VAL A 271 15.84 -10.02 6.26
C VAL A 271 15.50 -9.71 4.82
N SER A 272 14.54 -10.43 4.25
CA SER A 272 14.07 -10.19 2.88
C SER A 272 12.79 -9.38 2.86
N ASN A 273 12.85 -8.22 2.19
CA ASN A 273 11.70 -7.39 1.81
C ASN A 273 11.34 -7.58 0.31
N ALA A 274 11.98 -8.51 -0.38
CA ALA A 274 11.59 -8.90 -1.72
C ALA A 274 10.31 -9.77 -1.71
N SER A 275 9.67 -9.94 -2.86
CA SER A 275 8.52 -10.84 -2.94
C SER A 275 8.88 -12.26 -2.51
N LEU A 276 7.91 -13.01 -1.98
CA LEU A 276 8.17 -14.40 -1.56
C LEU A 276 8.66 -15.28 -2.71
N PRO A 277 8.08 -15.22 -3.94
CA PRO A 277 8.60 -15.98 -5.06
C PRO A 277 10.08 -15.68 -5.36
N LEU A 278 10.46 -14.39 -5.35
CA LEU A 278 11.88 -14.01 -5.54
C LEU A 278 12.74 -14.47 -4.38
N THR A 279 12.31 -14.28 -3.13
CA THR A 279 13.07 -14.65 -1.94
C THR A 279 13.37 -16.16 -1.93
N TYR A 280 12.35 -16.98 -2.15
CA TYR A 280 12.55 -18.43 -2.19
C TYR A 280 13.27 -18.90 -3.45
N GLY A 281 13.14 -18.16 -4.57
CA GLY A 281 13.91 -18.40 -5.79
C GLY A 281 15.42 -18.16 -5.63
N MET A 282 15.82 -17.30 -4.67
CA MET A 282 17.23 -17.07 -4.34
C MET A 282 17.86 -18.19 -3.51
N LEU A 283 17.06 -19.14 -2.97
CA LEU A 283 17.55 -20.28 -2.20
C LEU A 283 17.81 -21.49 -3.11
N ASP A 284 18.67 -22.41 -2.65
CA ASP A 284 18.82 -23.71 -3.31
C ASP A 284 17.54 -24.53 -3.19
N ALA A 285 17.16 -25.21 -4.26
CA ALA A 285 15.87 -25.93 -4.37
C ALA A 285 15.62 -26.93 -3.22
N GLY A 286 16.68 -27.55 -2.67
CA GLY A 286 16.59 -28.48 -1.53
C GLY A 286 16.42 -27.81 -0.17
N THR A 287 16.59 -26.48 -0.07
CA THR A 287 16.48 -25.75 1.20
C THR A 287 15.03 -25.48 1.60
N VAL A 288 14.15 -25.28 0.62
CA VAL A 288 12.72 -24.96 0.86
C VAL A 288 11.92 -26.26 0.92
N PRO A 289 11.16 -26.53 2.01
CA PRO A 289 10.31 -27.70 2.09
C PRO A 289 9.29 -27.78 0.95
N ALA A 290 8.97 -28.99 0.48
CA ALA A 290 8.02 -29.21 -0.61
C ALA A 290 6.66 -28.55 -0.31
N ALA A 291 6.14 -28.72 0.89
CA ALA A 291 4.86 -28.13 1.31
C ALA A 291 4.84 -26.59 1.17
N VAL A 292 5.96 -25.90 1.40
CA VAL A 292 6.06 -24.45 1.21
C VAL A 292 6.06 -24.09 -0.27
N ARG A 293 6.79 -24.84 -1.10
CA ARG A 293 6.78 -24.63 -2.55
C ARG A 293 5.39 -24.86 -3.14
N ASP A 294 4.72 -25.92 -2.71
CA ASP A 294 3.37 -26.27 -3.15
C ASP A 294 2.37 -25.18 -2.74
N ASP A 295 2.43 -24.70 -1.50
CA ASP A 295 1.60 -23.55 -1.05
C ASP A 295 1.85 -22.30 -1.91
N LEU A 296 3.11 -21.93 -2.12
CA LEU A 296 3.45 -20.75 -2.95
C LEU A 296 2.97 -20.90 -4.40
N ALA A 297 3.03 -22.09 -4.97
CA ALA A 297 2.57 -22.38 -6.34
C ALA A 297 1.04 -22.26 -6.49
N THR A 298 0.27 -22.39 -5.41
CA THR A 298 -1.20 -22.27 -5.42
C THR A 298 -1.67 -20.84 -5.17
N ARG A 299 -0.81 -19.94 -4.66
CA ARG A 299 -1.20 -18.58 -4.32
C ARG A 299 -1.42 -17.73 -5.57
N ARG A 300 -2.50 -16.94 -5.56
CA ARG A 300 -2.79 -16.01 -6.64
C ARG A 300 -2.05 -14.70 -6.45
N ILE A 301 -1.38 -14.25 -7.52
CA ILE A 301 -0.75 -12.93 -7.55
C ILE A 301 -1.84 -11.87 -7.50
N GLY A 302 -1.66 -10.89 -6.62
CA GLY A 302 -2.60 -9.82 -6.41
C GLY A 302 -2.62 -8.77 -7.51
N VAL A 303 -3.51 -7.82 -7.37
CA VAL A 303 -3.72 -6.74 -8.32
C VAL A 303 -2.51 -5.80 -8.37
N SER A 304 -2.28 -5.25 -9.57
CA SER A 304 -1.38 -4.15 -9.86
C SER A 304 -2.17 -2.85 -10.07
N GLY A 305 -1.53 -1.82 -10.61
CA GLY A 305 -2.15 -0.56 -10.96
C GLY A 305 -1.76 -0.09 -12.35
N PHE A 306 -2.69 0.63 -12.98
CA PHE A 306 -2.41 1.51 -14.10
C PHE A 306 -2.53 2.95 -13.59
N VAL A 307 -1.48 3.75 -13.76
CA VAL A 307 -1.43 5.11 -13.22
C VAL A 307 -1.07 6.10 -14.32
N LEU A 308 -1.86 7.16 -14.42
CA LEU A 308 -1.59 8.33 -15.23
C LEU A 308 -1.17 9.47 -14.29
N HIS A 309 0.10 9.84 -14.33
CA HIS A 309 0.65 10.97 -13.60
C HIS A 309 0.62 12.21 -14.48
N MET A 310 0.10 13.32 -13.98
CA MET A 310 -0.05 14.57 -14.73
C MET A 310 0.49 15.76 -13.93
N GLY A 311 1.33 16.57 -14.60
CA GLY A 311 1.64 17.93 -14.20
C GLY A 311 0.73 18.88 -14.97
N LEU A 312 -0.08 19.67 -14.27
CA LEU A 312 -1.11 20.50 -14.85
C LEU A 312 -0.77 21.98 -14.62
N ASP A 313 -0.82 22.80 -15.68
CA ASP A 313 -0.61 24.25 -15.61
C ASP A 313 -1.89 24.98 -15.18
N ALA A 314 -2.43 24.57 -14.06
CA ALA A 314 -3.57 25.16 -13.39
C ALA A 314 -3.59 24.74 -11.91
N THR A 315 -4.18 25.55 -11.07
CA THR A 315 -4.39 25.21 -9.64
C THR A 315 -5.50 24.20 -9.46
N PRO A 316 -5.54 23.45 -8.32
CA PRO A 316 -6.65 22.54 -8.03
C PRO A 316 -8.03 23.23 -8.11
N ALA A 317 -8.14 24.47 -7.63
CA ALA A 317 -9.39 25.21 -7.62
C ALA A 317 -9.89 25.56 -9.03
N GLU A 318 -8.99 25.96 -9.94
CA GLU A 318 -9.32 26.24 -11.34
C GLU A 318 -9.81 24.98 -12.07
N LEU A 319 -9.32 23.81 -11.67
CA LEU A 319 -9.73 22.52 -12.22
C LEU A 319 -10.97 21.89 -11.53
N GLY A 320 -11.49 22.53 -10.48
CA GLY A 320 -12.67 22.04 -9.75
C GLY A 320 -12.38 20.96 -8.71
N PHE A 321 -11.11 20.70 -8.39
CA PHE A 321 -10.76 19.78 -7.30
C PHE A 321 -11.03 20.43 -5.94
N THR A 322 -11.76 19.73 -5.08
CA THR A 322 -12.14 20.17 -3.73
C THR A 322 -11.55 19.31 -2.64
N THR A 323 -11.12 18.09 -2.96
CA THR A 323 -10.54 17.12 -2.02
C THR A 323 -9.26 16.51 -2.57
N SER A 324 -8.36 16.06 -1.69
CA SER A 324 -7.12 15.40 -2.09
C SER A 324 -7.39 14.06 -2.78
N THR A 325 -8.41 13.32 -2.34
CA THR A 325 -8.75 12.00 -2.86
C THR A 325 -10.19 11.96 -3.35
N THR A 326 -10.40 11.59 -4.61
CA THR A 326 -11.73 11.41 -5.20
C THR A 326 -11.80 10.07 -5.91
N PHE A 327 -12.85 9.30 -5.64
CA PHE A 327 -13.17 8.09 -6.40
C PHE A 327 -14.28 8.40 -7.40
N VAL A 328 -14.03 8.10 -8.67
CA VAL A 328 -15.02 8.27 -9.75
C VAL A 328 -15.28 6.92 -10.37
N ASN A 329 -16.52 6.45 -10.29
CA ASN A 329 -16.97 5.19 -10.85
C ASN A 329 -18.06 5.41 -11.92
N VAL A 330 -18.12 4.54 -12.92
CA VAL A 330 -19.14 4.58 -13.99
C VAL A 330 -20.53 4.27 -13.43
N ASP A 331 -20.61 3.32 -12.52
CA ASP A 331 -21.83 2.86 -11.84
C ASP A 331 -21.50 2.29 -10.46
N THR A 332 -22.49 1.72 -9.77
CA THR A 332 -22.35 1.12 -8.43
C THR A 332 -22.05 -0.38 -8.46
N ASP A 333 -21.80 -0.97 -9.64
CA ASP A 333 -21.49 -2.39 -9.80
C ASP A 333 -19.99 -2.66 -9.63
N ASP A 334 -19.57 -2.81 -8.38
CA ASP A 334 -18.16 -3.07 -8.04
C ASP A 334 -17.66 -4.42 -8.57
N ASP A 335 -18.51 -5.43 -8.67
CA ASP A 335 -18.14 -6.75 -9.25
C ASP A 335 -17.82 -6.65 -10.74
N ARG A 336 -18.58 -5.85 -11.47
CA ARG A 336 -18.31 -5.56 -12.87
C ARG A 336 -17.04 -4.72 -13.03
N THR A 337 -16.81 -3.76 -12.17
CA THR A 337 -15.57 -2.99 -12.11
C THR A 337 -14.38 -3.91 -11.84
N PHE A 338 -14.46 -4.81 -10.86
CA PHE A 338 -13.43 -5.79 -10.58
C PHE A 338 -13.17 -6.75 -11.77
N ALA A 339 -14.22 -7.21 -12.44
CA ALA A 339 -14.07 -8.09 -13.60
C ALA A 339 -13.31 -7.40 -14.75
N SER A 340 -13.54 -6.09 -14.96
CA SER A 340 -12.87 -5.31 -16.02
C SER A 340 -11.35 -5.13 -15.80
N MET A 341 -10.84 -5.29 -14.58
CA MET A 341 -9.42 -5.14 -14.28
C MET A 341 -8.50 -6.13 -14.99
N ARG A 342 -9.06 -7.17 -15.59
CA ARG A 342 -8.34 -8.18 -16.40
C ARG A 342 -8.48 -7.96 -17.90
N SER A 343 -8.93 -6.77 -18.31
CA SER A 343 -9.12 -6.40 -19.70
C SER A 343 -8.53 -5.03 -20.00
N LEU A 344 -8.50 -4.67 -21.28
CA LEU A 344 -8.16 -3.34 -21.80
C LEU A 344 -9.41 -2.60 -22.28
N GLU A 345 -10.59 -3.02 -21.84
CA GLU A 345 -11.82 -2.24 -21.98
C GLU A 345 -11.70 -0.93 -21.21
N PRO A 346 -12.50 0.09 -21.56
CA PRO A 346 -12.47 1.37 -20.86
C PRO A 346 -12.54 1.21 -19.34
N ALA A 347 -11.74 1.99 -18.61
CA ALA A 347 -11.72 1.97 -17.16
C ALA A 347 -13.11 2.27 -16.59
N ARG A 348 -13.53 1.52 -15.57
CA ARG A 348 -14.85 1.67 -14.93
C ARG A 348 -14.80 2.42 -13.60
N GLY A 349 -13.61 2.63 -13.07
CA GLY A 349 -13.39 3.37 -11.83
C GLY A 349 -11.96 3.86 -11.74
N ILE A 350 -11.79 5.05 -11.17
CA ILE A 350 -10.49 5.66 -10.91
C ILE A 350 -10.44 6.23 -9.50
N CYS A 351 -9.26 6.19 -8.92
CA CYS A 351 -8.87 7.02 -7.78
C CYS A 351 -8.10 8.22 -8.31
N VAL A 352 -8.56 9.41 -8.01
CA VAL A 352 -7.94 10.69 -8.35
C VAL A 352 -7.26 11.22 -7.10
N SER A 353 -5.94 11.48 -7.18
CA SER A 353 -5.19 12.13 -6.12
C SER A 353 -4.72 13.49 -6.59
N SER A 354 -5.26 14.57 -5.98
CA SER A 354 -4.84 15.95 -6.17
C SER A 354 -3.95 16.36 -5.01
N TYR A 355 -2.64 16.32 -5.23
CA TYR A 355 -1.65 16.43 -4.15
C TYR A 355 -1.44 17.85 -3.63
N ASP A 356 -1.98 18.86 -4.32
CA ASP A 356 -1.81 20.27 -3.94
C ASP A 356 -2.99 20.85 -3.16
N ILE A 357 -4.03 20.05 -2.88
CA ILE A 357 -5.07 20.35 -1.87
C ILE A 357 -4.47 20.29 -0.45
N ALA A 358 -3.71 19.24 -0.15
CA ALA A 358 -2.86 19.12 1.04
C ALA A 358 -1.40 19.03 0.55
N PRO A 359 -0.72 20.17 0.32
CA PRO A 359 0.40 20.26 -0.60
C PRO A 359 1.64 19.50 -0.11
N ILE A 360 2.16 18.63 -0.96
CA ILE A 360 3.42 17.91 -0.73
C ILE A 360 4.64 18.62 -1.32
N GLY A 361 4.42 19.65 -2.16
CA GLY A 361 5.48 20.50 -2.74
C GLY A 361 6.07 19.96 -4.03
N PHE A 362 5.34 19.15 -4.79
CA PHE A 362 5.81 18.54 -6.03
C PHE A 362 5.47 19.34 -7.29
N ALA A 363 4.45 20.20 -7.23
CA ALA A 363 4.11 21.11 -8.31
C ALA A 363 4.66 22.53 -8.04
N PRO A 364 5.02 23.30 -9.10
CA PRO A 364 5.36 24.71 -8.97
C PRO A 364 4.13 25.54 -8.57
N THR A 365 4.36 26.75 -8.07
CA THR A 365 3.28 27.71 -7.77
C THR A 365 2.42 27.96 -9.00
N GLY A 366 1.10 27.88 -8.85
CA GLY A 366 0.13 28.06 -9.94
C GLY A 366 -0.15 26.80 -10.76
N ALA A 367 0.48 25.69 -10.41
CA ALA A 367 0.31 24.39 -11.07
C ALA A 367 -0.13 23.33 -10.05
N THR A 368 -0.51 22.15 -10.51
CA THR A 368 -0.82 21.03 -9.64
C THR A 368 -0.33 19.70 -10.19
N HIS A 369 0.00 18.78 -9.28
CA HIS A 369 0.25 17.37 -9.57
C HIS A 369 -1.00 16.54 -9.28
N VAL A 370 -1.47 15.80 -10.28
CA VAL A 370 -2.61 14.89 -10.17
C VAL A 370 -2.21 13.51 -10.66
N SER A 371 -2.62 12.48 -9.94
CA SER A 371 -2.53 11.09 -10.40
C SER A 371 -3.93 10.49 -10.55
N LEU A 372 -4.17 9.81 -11.67
CA LEU A 372 -5.35 8.98 -11.89
C LEU A 372 -4.90 7.52 -11.84
N MET A 373 -5.45 6.76 -10.92
CA MET A 373 -5.13 5.35 -10.77
C MET A 373 -6.37 4.48 -10.95
N THR A 374 -6.24 3.41 -11.74
CA THR A 374 -7.18 2.28 -11.73
C THR A 374 -6.43 1.00 -11.40
N LEU A 375 -7.08 0.09 -10.68
CA LEU A 375 -6.52 -1.23 -10.43
C LEU A 375 -6.57 -2.08 -11.70
N GLN A 376 -5.50 -2.84 -11.96
CA GLN A 376 -5.42 -3.68 -13.15
C GLN A 376 -4.49 -4.86 -12.91
N TYR A 377 -4.85 -6.03 -13.42
CA TYR A 377 -3.97 -7.20 -13.41
C TYR A 377 -3.03 -7.19 -14.61
N ALA A 378 -1.84 -7.75 -14.46
CA ALA A 378 -0.84 -7.80 -15.53
C ALA A 378 -1.31 -8.63 -16.74
N ASP A 379 -2.15 -9.65 -16.55
CA ASP A 379 -2.67 -10.51 -17.61
C ASP A 379 -3.49 -9.74 -18.66
N ALA A 380 -4.00 -8.54 -18.34
CA ALA A 380 -4.57 -7.62 -19.32
C ALA A 380 -3.56 -7.24 -20.44
N TRP A 381 -2.27 -7.19 -20.10
CA TRP A 381 -1.17 -6.75 -20.97
C TRP A 381 -0.42 -7.89 -21.66
N ASP A 382 -0.58 -9.14 -21.24
CA ASP A 382 0.16 -10.30 -21.75
C ASP A 382 -0.03 -10.52 -23.24
N LYS A 383 -1.17 -10.09 -23.80
CA LYS A 383 -1.51 -10.23 -25.22
C LYS A 383 -1.14 -9.02 -26.07
N VAL A 384 -0.62 -7.96 -25.47
CA VAL A 384 -0.22 -6.75 -26.19
C VAL A 384 1.15 -6.96 -26.80
N ALA A 385 1.21 -6.92 -28.15
CA ALA A 385 2.49 -7.02 -28.84
C ALA A 385 3.41 -5.84 -28.48
N PRO A 386 4.73 -6.04 -28.35
CA PRO A 386 5.66 -4.95 -28.01
C PRO A 386 5.55 -3.72 -28.92
N ALA A 387 5.29 -3.93 -30.22
CA ALA A 387 5.12 -2.84 -31.18
C ALA A 387 3.85 -2.00 -30.92
N ASP A 388 2.84 -2.57 -30.30
CA ASP A 388 1.57 -1.92 -29.99
C ASP A 388 1.51 -1.35 -28.58
N TYR A 389 2.51 -1.65 -27.74
CA TYR A 389 2.48 -1.33 -26.32
C TYR A 389 2.26 0.16 -26.04
N ALA A 390 3.02 1.05 -26.68
CA ALA A 390 2.89 2.48 -26.46
C ALA A 390 1.50 3.00 -26.88
N ARG A 391 1.01 2.58 -28.05
CA ARG A 391 -0.31 2.98 -28.53
C ARG A 391 -1.42 2.51 -27.58
N THR A 392 -1.38 1.25 -27.16
CA THR A 392 -2.36 0.66 -26.25
C THR A 392 -2.32 1.36 -24.88
N LYS A 393 -1.12 1.64 -24.38
CA LYS A 393 -0.91 2.34 -23.10
C LYS A 393 -1.58 3.71 -23.08
N PHE A 394 -1.33 4.53 -24.12
CA PHE A 394 -1.92 5.86 -24.18
C PHE A 394 -3.42 5.82 -24.52
N ALA A 395 -3.88 4.89 -25.36
CA ALA A 395 -5.30 4.70 -25.60
C ALA A 395 -6.08 4.31 -24.33
N TYR A 396 -5.48 3.50 -23.45
CA TYR A 396 -6.10 3.17 -22.17
C TYR A 396 -6.07 4.36 -21.21
N ALA A 397 -5.00 5.17 -21.21
CA ALA A 397 -4.92 6.40 -20.40
C ALA A 397 -6.02 7.41 -20.75
N GLU A 398 -6.41 7.50 -22.02
CA GLU A 398 -7.55 8.34 -22.46
C GLU A 398 -8.85 7.98 -21.76
N THR A 399 -9.09 6.70 -21.47
CA THR A 399 -10.31 6.27 -20.76
C THR A 399 -10.33 6.73 -19.31
N LEU A 400 -9.18 6.94 -18.68
CA LEU A 400 -9.09 7.54 -17.34
C LEU A 400 -9.38 9.05 -17.40
N LEU A 401 -8.91 9.71 -18.46
CA LEU A 401 -9.21 11.13 -18.68
C LEU A 401 -10.70 11.35 -18.92
N ASP A 402 -11.38 10.48 -19.66
CA ASP A 402 -12.84 10.54 -19.86
C ASP A 402 -13.60 10.48 -18.53
N LEU A 403 -13.11 9.66 -17.56
CA LEU A 403 -13.72 9.58 -16.24
C LEU A 403 -13.47 10.83 -15.38
N VAL A 404 -12.25 11.34 -15.36
CA VAL A 404 -11.94 12.50 -14.51
C VAL A 404 -12.60 13.78 -15.02
N GLU A 405 -12.92 13.89 -16.29
CA GLU A 405 -13.66 15.05 -16.84
C GLU A 405 -15.06 15.24 -16.22
N HIS A 406 -15.64 14.20 -15.63
CA HIS A 406 -16.89 14.36 -14.86
C HIS A 406 -16.74 15.27 -13.61
N ILE A 407 -15.54 15.38 -13.08
CA ILE A 407 -15.26 16.19 -11.87
C ILE A 407 -14.31 17.37 -12.13
N ALA A 408 -13.55 17.31 -13.22
CA ALA A 408 -12.60 18.34 -13.63
C ALA A 408 -12.72 18.61 -15.14
N PRO A 409 -13.82 19.24 -15.60
CA PRO A 409 -13.99 19.61 -17.01
C PRO A 409 -12.85 20.49 -17.49
N GLY A 410 -12.26 20.19 -18.64
CA GLY A 410 -11.15 20.93 -19.21
C GLY A 410 -9.77 20.55 -18.67
N ILE A 411 -9.64 19.51 -17.85
CA ILE A 411 -8.35 19.03 -17.34
C ILE A 411 -7.33 18.76 -18.46
N ARG A 412 -7.80 18.28 -19.63
CA ARG A 412 -6.96 17.99 -20.79
C ARG A 412 -6.20 19.22 -21.31
N ASP A 413 -6.84 20.39 -21.27
CA ASP A 413 -6.23 21.65 -21.75
C ASP A 413 -5.12 22.15 -20.81
N ALA A 414 -5.12 21.70 -19.55
CA ALA A 414 -4.14 22.06 -18.55
C ALA A 414 -2.93 21.11 -18.52
N ILE A 415 -2.93 20.00 -19.28
CA ILE A 415 -1.84 19.01 -19.23
C ILE A 415 -0.56 19.62 -19.81
N GLU A 416 0.48 19.71 -18.98
CA GLU A 416 1.83 20.13 -19.38
C GLU A 416 2.79 18.93 -19.46
N GLU A 417 2.73 18.04 -18.46
CA GLU A 417 3.55 16.84 -18.38
C GLU A 417 2.69 15.62 -18.11
N VAL A 418 3.05 14.49 -18.72
CA VAL A 418 2.37 13.22 -18.51
C VAL A 418 3.33 12.04 -18.47
N ASP A 419 3.14 11.15 -17.52
CA ASP A 419 3.80 9.83 -17.49
C ASP A 419 2.77 8.74 -17.17
N VAL A 420 2.90 7.59 -17.84
CA VAL A 420 1.94 6.49 -17.71
C VAL A 420 2.66 5.23 -17.23
N ALA A 421 2.27 4.72 -16.08
CA ALA A 421 2.71 3.45 -15.54
C ALA A 421 1.64 2.36 -15.75
N THR A 422 2.07 1.20 -16.25
CA THR A 422 1.23 0.00 -16.40
C THR A 422 1.64 -1.06 -15.38
N PRO A 423 0.91 -2.16 -15.23
CA PRO A 423 1.36 -3.32 -14.47
C PRO A 423 2.77 -3.81 -14.85
N LEU A 424 3.14 -3.70 -16.14
CA LEU A 424 4.50 -4.05 -16.60
C LEU A 424 5.55 -3.05 -16.11
N THR A 425 5.20 -1.77 -16.00
CA THR A 425 6.06 -0.75 -15.38
C THR A 425 6.30 -1.10 -13.90
N MET A 426 5.23 -1.43 -13.16
CA MET A 426 5.34 -1.84 -11.76
C MET A 426 6.19 -3.11 -11.61
N ALA A 427 5.98 -4.12 -12.45
CA ALA A 427 6.78 -5.36 -12.44
C ALA A 427 8.27 -5.07 -12.67
N ARG A 428 8.60 -4.17 -13.60
CA ARG A 428 9.99 -3.80 -13.91
C ARG A 428 10.68 -3.13 -12.72
N TYR A 429 10.04 -2.12 -12.12
CA TYR A 429 10.67 -1.34 -11.05
C TYR A 429 10.65 -2.04 -9.71
N LEU A 430 9.55 -2.70 -9.35
CA LEU A 430 9.42 -3.39 -8.05
C LEU A 430 10.02 -4.79 -8.05
N GLY A 431 10.10 -5.46 -9.21
CA GLY A 431 10.46 -6.87 -9.30
C GLY A 431 9.39 -7.80 -8.74
N HIS A 432 8.18 -7.30 -8.59
CA HIS A 432 7.06 -8.09 -8.12
C HIS A 432 6.43 -8.88 -9.26
N PRO A 433 6.10 -10.17 -9.08
CA PRO A 433 5.32 -10.92 -10.02
C PRO A 433 4.03 -10.17 -10.39
N GLY A 434 3.73 -10.06 -11.70
CA GLY A 434 2.57 -9.33 -12.18
C GLY A 434 2.51 -7.83 -11.82
N GLY A 435 3.60 -7.25 -11.31
CA GLY A 435 3.61 -5.88 -10.81
C GLY A 435 2.71 -5.66 -9.58
N ALA A 436 2.34 -6.73 -8.87
CA ALA A 436 1.40 -6.65 -7.75
C ALA A 436 1.83 -5.67 -6.67
N ILE A 437 0.92 -4.76 -6.28
CA ILE A 437 1.20 -3.68 -5.34
C ILE A 437 0.92 -4.06 -3.89
N TYR A 438 0.01 -5.02 -3.66
CA TYR A 438 -0.36 -5.50 -2.32
C TYR A 438 0.19 -6.91 -2.00
N GLY A 439 0.96 -7.53 -2.92
CA GLY A 439 1.45 -8.89 -2.78
C GLY A 439 0.49 -9.91 -3.40
N TYR A 440 0.11 -10.94 -2.63
CA TYR A 440 -0.91 -11.90 -3.07
C TYR A 440 -2.32 -11.30 -3.00
N ASP A 441 -3.26 -11.92 -3.72
CA ASP A 441 -4.68 -11.58 -3.62
C ASP A 441 -5.15 -11.59 -2.16
N GLN A 442 -6.13 -10.74 -1.85
CA GLN A 442 -6.63 -10.55 -0.48
C GLN A 442 -8.09 -11.02 -0.33
N ASP A 443 -8.55 -11.93 -1.18
CA ASP A 443 -9.88 -12.53 -0.99
C ASP A 443 -9.92 -13.44 0.26
N ALA A 444 -11.10 -13.98 0.54
CA ALA A 444 -11.33 -14.77 1.74
C ALA A 444 -10.38 -15.96 1.92
N THR A 445 -9.84 -16.53 0.82
CA THR A 445 -8.97 -17.71 0.84
C THR A 445 -7.49 -17.40 0.83
N GLU A 446 -7.10 -16.26 0.24
CA GLU A 446 -5.71 -15.82 0.08
C GLU A 446 -5.27 -14.77 1.13
N SER A 447 -6.20 -14.30 1.95
CA SER A 447 -5.98 -13.22 2.91
C SER A 447 -4.76 -13.46 3.81
N TRP A 448 -4.02 -12.38 4.06
CA TRP A 448 -2.90 -12.32 4.99
C TRP A 448 -3.20 -12.93 6.36
N LEU A 449 -4.46 -12.93 6.78
CA LEU A 449 -4.89 -13.49 8.06
C LEU A 449 -4.57 -15.00 8.17
N PHE A 450 -4.71 -15.74 7.07
CA PHE A 450 -4.47 -17.18 7.03
C PHE A 450 -3.12 -17.55 6.42
N ARG A 451 -2.57 -16.69 5.56
CA ARG A 451 -1.35 -16.97 4.79
C ARG A 451 -0.20 -16.02 5.14
N ASN A 452 -0.09 -15.64 6.42
CA ASN A 452 1.01 -14.80 6.91
C ASN A 452 2.30 -15.60 7.01
N SER A 453 3.35 -15.16 6.31
CA SER A 453 4.65 -15.80 6.26
C SER A 453 5.75 -15.09 7.09
N GLU A 454 5.44 -13.98 7.76
CA GLU A 454 6.43 -13.23 8.56
C GLU A 454 7.07 -14.07 9.67
N ARG A 455 6.40 -15.13 10.13
CA ARG A 455 6.86 -16.00 11.22
C ARG A 455 7.36 -17.37 10.75
N GLN A 456 7.81 -17.47 9.48
CA GLN A 456 8.39 -18.71 8.98
C GLN A 456 9.60 -19.14 9.82
N THR A 457 9.81 -20.46 9.99
CA THR A 457 10.93 -21.03 10.75
C THR A 457 11.66 -22.15 10.02
N HIS A 458 11.21 -22.48 8.80
CA HIS A 458 11.76 -23.60 8.03
C HIS A 458 13.13 -23.31 7.39
N VAL A 459 13.54 -22.04 7.30
CA VAL A 459 14.90 -21.64 6.91
C VAL A 459 15.49 -20.79 8.04
N PRO A 460 16.22 -21.38 9.00
CA PRO A 460 16.86 -20.65 10.09
C PRO A 460 17.79 -19.54 9.58
N GLY A 461 17.64 -18.35 10.15
CA GLY A 461 18.40 -17.15 9.74
C GLY A 461 17.77 -16.39 8.57
N LEU A 462 16.68 -16.89 7.96
CA LEU A 462 15.88 -16.13 7.00
C LEU A 462 14.66 -15.50 7.71
N HIS A 463 14.49 -14.21 7.54
CA HIS A 463 13.37 -13.43 8.07
C HIS A 463 12.64 -12.75 6.91
N LEU A 464 11.32 -12.79 6.89
CA LEU A 464 10.49 -12.24 5.84
C LEU A 464 9.78 -10.99 6.33
N ALA A 465 9.75 -9.93 5.51
CA ALA A 465 9.10 -8.67 5.81
C ALA A 465 8.40 -8.11 4.55
N GLY A 466 7.49 -7.15 4.76
CA GLY A 466 6.80 -6.47 3.66
C GLY A 466 5.46 -7.09 3.27
N SER A 467 4.85 -6.53 2.23
CA SER A 467 3.48 -6.86 1.79
C SER A 467 3.30 -8.34 1.39
N TRP A 468 4.32 -8.95 0.82
CA TRP A 468 4.28 -10.35 0.38
C TRP A 468 4.32 -11.36 1.53
N ALA A 469 4.84 -10.96 2.68
CA ALA A 469 4.90 -11.82 3.87
C ALA A 469 3.71 -11.61 4.81
N GLY A 470 3.06 -10.45 4.76
CA GLY A 470 1.99 -10.06 5.66
C GLY A 470 0.93 -9.18 5.00
N ILE A 471 0.66 -8.01 5.57
CA ILE A 471 -0.33 -7.04 5.10
C ILE A 471 0.34 -6.02 4.19
N GLY A 472 -0.29 -5.70 3.05
CA GLY A 472 0.10 -4.60 2.18
C GLY A 472 -0.28 -3.22 2.72
N GLY A 473 0.20 -2.15 2.04
CA GLY A 473 -0.02 -0.76 2.41
C GLY A 473 1.16 -0.10 3.11
N PHE A 474 1.17 1.23 3.16
CA PHE A 474 2.32 2.00 3.69
C PHE A 474 2.53 1.76 5.19
N GLN A 475 1.51 2.05 6.02
CA GLN A 475 1.60 1.84 7.46
C GLN A 475 1.95 0.40 7.84
N PRO A 476 1.24 -0.64 7.36
CA PRO A 476 1.54 -2.02 7.74
C PRO A 476 2.95 -2.47 7.36
N THR A 477 3.46 -2.02 6.21
CA THR A 477 4.81 -2.43 5.76
C THR A 477 5.92 -1.73 6.53
N LEU A 478 5.78 -0.44 6.88
CA LEU A 478 6.70 0.26 7.79
C LEU A 478 6.78 -0.44 9.15
N GLU A 479 5.63 -0.81 9.72
CA GLU A 479 5.57 -1.53 10.99
C GLU A 479 6.13 -2.95 10.89
N ALA A 480 5.91 -3.64 9.76
CA ALA A 480 6.39 -5.01 9.55
C ALA A 480 7.91 -5.11 9.66
N GLY A 481 8.66 -4.19 9.05
CA GLY A 481 10.12 -4.17 9.15
C GLY A 481 10.60 -4.02 10.58
N THR A 482 10.06 -3.05 11.32
CA THR A 482 10.37 -2.86 12.74
C THR A 482 9.99 -4.08 13.59
N ARG A 483 8.84 -4.69 13.32
CA ARG A 483 8.35 -5.89 14.03
C ARG A 483 9.26 -7.09 13.81
N VAL A 484 9.73 -7.31 12.57
CA VAL A 484 10.67 -8.39 12.21
C VAL A 484 12.02 -8.14 12.87
N ALA A 485 12.55 -6.93 12.79
CA ALA A 485 13.82 -6.56 13.43
C ALA A 485 13.78 -6.76 14.96
N ARG A 486 12.74 -6.32 15.63
CA ARG A 486 12.56 -6.52 17.09
C ARG A 486 12.45 -8.00 17.47
N ARG A 487 11.87 -8.83 16.60
CA ARG A 487 11.82 -10.30 16.81
C ARG A 487 13.23 -10.89 16.74
N LEU A 488 14.00 -10.51 15.74
CA LEU A 488 15.40 -10.94 15.60
C LEU A 488 16.24 -10.52 16.80
N LEU A 489 16.11 -9.28 17.28
CA LEU A 489 16.83 -8.79 18.46
C LEU A 489 16.51 -9.61 19.71
N ARG A 490 15.23 -9.95 19.94
CA ARG A 490 14.82 -10.79 21.07
C ARG A 490 15.42 -12.20 20.99
N SER A 491 15.49 -12.79 19.79
CA SER A 491 16.07 -14.13 19.61
C SER A 491 17.58 -14.17 19.80
N LYS A 492 18.29 -13.03 19.64
CA LYS A 492 19.73 -12.92 19.92
C LYS A 492 20.04 -12.65 21.39
N ALA A 493 19.08 -12.13 22.15
CA ALA A 493 19.23 -11.84 23.58
C ALA A 493 18.86 -13.03 24.48
N ALA A 494 18.13 -14.02 23.93
CA ALA A 494 17.74 -15.26 24.59
C ALA A 494 18.81 -16.35 24.42
#